data_c12186973236fb9fab2faf8f9faa6799
#
_entry.id   c12186973236fb9fab2faf8f9faa6799
#
_cell.length_a   1.000
_cell.length_b   1.000
_cell.length_c   1.000
_cell.angle_alpha   90.00
_cell.angle_beta   90.00
_cell.angle_gamma   90.00
#
_symmetry.space_group_name_H-M   'P 1'
#
loop_
_entity.id
_entity.type
_entity.pdbx_description
1 polymer ?
#
loop_
_entity_poly.entity_id
_entity_poly.type
_entity_poly.pdbx_seq_one_letter_code
_entity_poly.pdbx_strand_id
1 'polypeptide(L)'
;MVKWVSKPQEETEMARRGENIHKRKDGRWEGRYIKARTPEGKIQWGYVYGTVYAEVKRVLIQKKAEAGFYNLKRTDLTFEALAEVWLHSLRNSIKESTYAHYSYTLHKYLLPVLSRVPVASLEESFLEQAMQQIIAPIDAAHKPLGNSSARECLSMLRRICKYAAHLRLIRPMELEVALPKAIDKISVPLSPAEQQRLYQYVQENPTPRKIGLLLGLELGLRIGEICGLQWGDFDLKPGTLKISRTVCRISCGNGHTKVVIQTPKTRTSRREIPIPKQLLIMLKKLRGCVSNATWFLSGNESKPTEPRCYRKSIKAYLLWT
;
A
#
# COMPACT_ATOMS: atom_id res chain seq x y z
N MET A 1 -16.61 -18.64 -52.75
CA MET A 1 -17.04 -17.75 -51.62
C MET A 1 -15.88 -17.57 -50.69
N VAL A 2 -15.11 -16.51 -50.85
CA VAL A 2 -13.90 -16.24 -50.06
C VAL A 2 -14.32 -15.28 -48.94
N LYS A 3 -14.24 -15.73 -47.66
CA LYS A 3 -14.47 -14.89 -46.50
C LYS A 3 -13.28 -13.98 -46.27
N TRP A 4 -13.48 -12.69 -46.39
CA TRP A 4 -12.55 -11.66 -45.95
C TRP A 4 -12.51 -11.64 -44.42
N VAL A 5 -11.34 -11.95 -43.87
CA VAL A 5 -11.03 -11.72 -42.45
C VAL A 5 -10.55 -10.28 -42.36
N SER A 6 -11.31 -9.42 -41.74
CA SER A 6 -10.93 -8.04 -41.45
C SER A 6 -9.76 -8.05 -40.43
N LYS A 7 -8.64 -7.44 -40.84
CA LYS A 7 -7.52 -7.12 -39.95
C LYS A 7 -8.02 -6.12 -38.88
N PRO A 8 -7.56 -6.24 -37.62
CA PRO A 8 -7.84 -5.22 -36.62
C PRO A 8 -7.22 -3.88 -37.06
N GLN A 9 -8.03 -2.83 -37.04
CA GLN A 9 -7.55 -1.46 -37.26
C GLN A 9 -6.59 -1.11 -36.11
N GLU A 10 -5.31 -0.93 -36.44
CA GLU A 10 -4.38 -0.20 -35.58
C GLU A 10 -4.90 1.23 -35.49
N GLU A 11 -5.44 1.59 -34.32
CA GLU A 11 -5.67 2.99 -33.96
C GLU A 11 -4.32 3.72 -34.01
N THR A 12 -4.09 4.47 -35.03
CA THR A 12 -2.96 5.40 -35.13
C THR A 12 -3.21 6.53 -34.15
N GLU A 13 -2.72 6.38 -32.91
CA GLU A 13 -2.67 7.49 -31.95
C GLU A 13 -1.83 8.62 -32.55
N MET A 14 -2.50 9.67 -33.05
CA MET A 14 -1.84 10.87 -33.53
C MET A 14 -1.44 11.75 -32.35
N ALA A 15 -0.16 12.17 -32.32
CA ALA A 15 0.34 13.13 -31.34
C ALA A 15 -0.49 14.43 -31.36
N ARG A 16 -1.07 14.79 -30.20
CA ARG A 16 -1.83 16.04 -30.06
C ARG A 16 -0.87 17.25 -30.02
N ARG A 17 -1.27 18.37 -30.67
CA ARG A 17 -0.49 19.63 -30.61
C ARG A 17 -0.25 20.04 -29.14
N GLY A 18 1.00 20.31 -28.76
CA GLY A 18 1.39 20.76 -27.41
C GLY A 18 2.00 19.70 -26.49
N GLU A 19 1.94 18.40 -26.84
CA GLU A 19 2.47 17.34 -25.96
C GLU A 19 4.00 17.19 -26.03
N ASN A 20 4.68 17.77 -27.04
CA ASN A 20 6.13 17.65 -27.29
C ASN A 20 6.58 16.18 -27.49
N ILE A 21 5.72 15.36 -28.11
CA ILE A 21 6.00 13.98 -28.47
C ILE A 21 5.86 13.84 -30.00
N HIS A 22 6.82 13.25 -30.66
CA HIS A 22 6.79 13.00 -32.10
C HIS A 22 7.39 11.65 -32.45
N LYS A 23 6.96 11.07 -33.58
CA LYS A 23 7.49 9.82 -34.09
C LYS A 23 8.71 10.12 -34.94
N ARG A 24 9.83 9.46 -34.66
CA ARG A 24 11.09 9.57 -35.40
C ARG A 24 11.04 8.74 -36.68
N LYS A 25 11.97 9.03 -37.61
CA LYS A 25 12.12 8.25 -38.85
C LYS A 25 12.51 6.78 -38.60
N ASP A 26 13.13 6.47 -37.45
CA ASP A 26 13.49 5.13 -37.00
C ASP A 26 12.33 4.34 -36.36
N GLY A 27 11.11 4.91 -36.38
CA GLY A 27 9.89 4.28 -35.87
C GLY A 27 9.65 4.47 -34.38
N ARG A 28 10.64 4.95 -33.61
CA ARG A 28 10.50 5.23 -32.17
C ARG A 28 9.79 6.55 -31.92
N TRP A 29 9.12 6.64 -30.76
CA TRP A 29 8.58 7.89 -30.23
C TRP A 29 9.64 8.63 -29.42
N GLU A 30 9.74 9.93 -29.62
CA GLU A 30 10.60 10.83 -28.86
C GLU A 30 9.73 11.88 -28.16
N GLY A 31 9.88 12.00 -26.85
CA GLY A 31 9.31 13.07 -26.05
C GLY A 31 10.41 13.98 -25.52
N ARG A 32 10.25 15.29 -25.58
CA ARG A 32 11.23 16.25 -25.03
C ARG A 32 10.65 17.10 -23.93
N TYR A 33 11.50 17.45 -22.96
CA TYR A 33 11.16 18.30 -21.82
C TYR A 33 12.31 19.22 -21.44
N ILE A 34 12.03 20.30 -20.75
CA ILE A 34 13.05 21.20 -20.21
C ILE A 34 13.66 20.50 -18.99
N LYS A 35 14.91 20.07 -19.08
CA LYS A 35 15.65 19.39 -18.00
C LYS A 35 16.17 20.40 -16.97
N ALA A 36 16.73 21.51 -17.42
CA ALA A 36 17.26 22.57 -16.58
C ALA A 36 17.34 23.87 -17.37
N ARG A 37 17.60 24.99 -16.66
CA ARG A 37 18.03 26.26 -17.25
C ARG A 37 19.43 26.59 -16.73
N THR A 38 20.33 27.07 -17.61
CA THR A 38 21.64 27.56 -17.16
C THR A 38 21.49 28.86 -16.41
N PRO A 39 22.49 29.31 -15.63
CA PRO A 39 22.48 30.64 -15.00
C PRO A 39 22.22 31.82 -15.99
N GLU A 40 22.62 31.66 -17.25
CA GLU A 40 22.41 32.61 -18.33
C GLU A 40 21.03 32.46 -19.00
N GLY A 41 20.13 31.65 -18.46
CA GLY A 41 18.76 31.45 -18.94
C GLY A 41 18.60 30.51 -20.13
N LYS A 42 19.68 29.88 -20.67
CA LYS A 42 19.59 28.92 -21.77
C LYS A 42 18.90 27.62 -21.31
N ILE A 43 18.03 27.09 -22.18
CA ILE A 43 17.29 25.87 -21.91
C ILE A 43 18.12 24.64 -22.23
N GLN A 44 18.26 23.73 -21.24
CA GLN A 44 18.79 22.39 -21.44
C GLN A 44 17.62 21.42 -21.62
N TRP A 45 17.61 20.74 -22.76
CA TRP A 45 16.57 19.78 -23.11
C TRP A 45 16.92 18.39 -22.62
N GLY A 46 15.92 17.66 -22.09
CA GLY A 46 15.96 16.23 -21.84
C GLY A 46 15.05 15.51 -22.82
N TYR A 47 15.38 14.25 -23.11
CA TYR A 47 14.68 13.41 -24.09
C TYR A 47 14.27 12.09 -23.47
N VAL A 48 13.12 11.57 -23.90
CA VAL A 48 12.58 10.25 -23.56
C VAL A 48 12.29 9.53 -24.85
N TYR A 49 12.72 8.28 -24.97
CA TYR A 49 12.53 7.47 -26.15
C TYR A 49 11.78 6.18 -25.80
N GLY A 50 10.96 5.69 -26.72
CA GLY A 50 10.25 4.41 -26.58
C GLY A 50 9.58 3.97 -27.86
N THR A 51 9.17 2.72 -27.92
CA THR A 51 8.46 2.13 -29.07
C THR A 51 6.96 2.37 -29.02
N VAL A 52 6.40 2.59 -27.81
CA VAL A 52 4.98 2.80 -27.56
C VAL A 52 4.72 4.25 -27.11
N TYR A 53 3.79 4.94 -27.79
CA TYR A 53 3.43 6.33 -27.50
C TYR A 53 2.97 6.54 -26.05
N ALA A 54 2.07 5.68 -25.55
CA ALA A 54 1.54 5.79 -24.19
C ALA A 54 2.63 5.68 -23.12
N GLU A 55 3.63 4.85 -23.35
CA GLU A 55 4.77 4.69 -22.44
C GLU A 55 5.64 5.95 -22.42
N VAL A 56 6.00 6.47 -23.60
CA VAL A 56 6.77 7.72 -23.73
C VAL A 56 6.03 8.87 -23.10
N LYS A 57 4.71 8.99 -23.29
CA LYS A 57 3.87 10.02 -22.67
C LYS A 57 3.91 9.92 -21.15
N ARG A 58 3.75 8.73 -20.60
CA ARG A 58 3.80 8.49 -19.14
C ARG A 58 5.14 8.91 -18.55
N VAL A 59 6.25 8.45 -19.16
CA VAL A 59 7.61 8.78 -18.69
C VAL A 59 7.91 10.27 -18.88
N LEU A 60 7.41 10.88 -19.96
CA LEU A 60 7.59 12.30 -20.22
C LEU A 60 6.87 13.17 -19.16
N ILE A 61 5.65 12.81 -18.77
CA ILE A 61 4.92 13.49 -17.70
C ILE A 61 5.71 13.43 -16.40
N GLN A 62 6.24 12.26 -16.07
CA GLN A 62 7.09 12.05 -14.91
C GLN A 62 8.36 12.94 -14.97
N LYS A 63 9.06 12.94 -16.12
CA LYS A 63 10.29 13.72 -16.30
C LYS A 63 10.03 15.24 -16.31
N LYS A 64 8.89 15.67 -16.83
CA LYS A 64 8.46 17.09 -16.73
C LYS A 64 8.21 17.50 -15.27
N ALA A 65 7.55 16.64 -14.49
CA ALA A 65 7.31 16.91 -13.07
C ALA A 65 8.64 16.97 -12.27
N GLU A 66 9.53 16.01 -12.47
CA GLU A 66 10.87 15.99 -11.86
C GLU A 66 11.67 17.26 -12.26
N ALA A 67 11.70 17.61 -13.54
CA ALA A 67 12.43 18.79 -14.02
C ALA A 67 11.77 20.11 -13.56
N GLY A 68 10.45 20.17 -13.46
CA GLY A 68 9.73 21.30 -12.89
C GLY A 68 10.15 21.51 -11.42
N PHE A 69 10.26 20.43 -10.66
CA PHE A 69 10.74 20.48 -9.29
C PHE A 69 12.17 21.06 -9.16
N TYR A 70 13.12 20.62 -9.99
CA TYR A 70 14.50 21.12 -9.98
C TYR A 70 14.66 22.54 -10.55
N ASN A 71 13.71 23.03 -11.35
CA ASN A 71 13.72 24.38 -11.92
C ASN A 71 12.97 25.42 -11.07
N LEU A 72 12.26 25.00 -9.99
CA LEU A 72 11.70 25.94 -9.02
C LEU A 72 12.84 26.67 -8.31
N LYS A 73 12.71 28.00 -8.18
CA LYS A 73 13.59 28.75 -7.29
C LYS A 73 13.43 28.15 -5.89
N ARG A 74 14.53 28.02 -5.16
CA ARG A 74 14.55 27.42 -3.81
C ARG A 74 13.55 28.09 -2.85
N THR A 75 13.24 29.35 -3.09
CA THR A 75 12.28 30.16 -2.33
C THR A 75 10.81 29.79 -2.60
N ASP A 76 10.50 29.20 -3.76
CA ASP A 76 9.12 28.95 -4.19
C ASP A 76 8.70 27.49 -3.97
N LEU A 77 9.63 26.65 -3.52
CA LEU A 77 9.37 25.23 -3.28
C LEU A 77 8.62 25.05 -1.98
N THR A 78 7.41 24.49 -2.04
CA THR A 78 6.60 24.18 -0.86
C THR A 78 6.90 22.80 -0.30
N PHE A 79 6.58 22.58 0.98
CA PHE A 79 6.64 21.25 1.61
C PHE A 79 5.80 20.21 0.86
N GLU A 80 4.60 20.58 0.38
CA GLU A 80 3.74 19.70 -0.40
C GLU A 80 4.45 19.20 -1.66
N ALA A 81 5.02 20.10 -2.46
CA ALA A 81 5.75 19.72 -3.68
C ALA A 81 6.95 18.81 -3.38
N LEU A 82 7.70 19.08 -2.31
CA LEU A 82 8.79 18.25 -1.85
C LEU A 82 8.30 16.85 -1.41
N ALA A 83 7.24 16.81 -0.60
CA ALA A 83 6.69 15.58 -0.05
C ALA A 83 6.10 14.67 -1.14
N GLU A 84 5.45 15.24 -2.16
CA GLU A 84 4.93 14.49 -3.30
C GLU A 84 6.07 13.88 -4.14
N VAL A 85 7.14 14.63 -4.39
CA VAL A 85 8.31 14.11 -5.11
C VAL A 85 8.98 12.98 -4.30
N TRP A 86 9.13 13.16 -2.98
CA TRP A 86 9.62 12.10 -2.10
C TRP A 86 8.73 10.85 -2.16
N LEU A 87 7.42 11.01 -2.01
CA LEU A 87 6.47 9.90 -2.07
C LEU A 87 6.54 9.19 -3.42
N HIS A 88 6.59 9.97 -4.51
CA HIS A 88 6.69 9.42 -5.86
C HIS A 88 7.99 8.63 -6.08
N SER A 89 9.11 9.10 -5.52
CA SER A 89 10.40 8.40 -5.62
C SER A 89 10.37 6.97 -5.03
N LEU A 90 9.47 6.73 -4.08
CA LEU A 90 9.29 5.43 -3.43
C LEU A 90 8.41 4.45 -4.20
N ARG A 91 7.69 4.90 -5.22
CA ARG A 91 6.61 4.13 -5.88
C ARG A 91 7.05 2.74 -6.38
N ASN A 92 8.25 2.64 -6.90
CA ASN A 92 8.77 1.39 -7.47
C ASN A 92 9.61 0.58 -6.46
N SER A 93 9.93 1.14 -5.29
CA SER A 93 10.80 0.51 -4.29
C SER A 93 10.04 -0.10 -3.12
N ILE A 94 8.78 0.28 -2.91
CA ILE A 94 7.95 -0.21 -1.80
C ILE A 94 6.68 -0.87 -2.31
N LYS A 95 6.06 -1.70 -1.44
CA LYS A 95 4.78 -2.34 -1.77
C LYS A 95 3.66 -1.31 -1.93
N GLU A 96 2.71 -1.61 -2.80
CA GLU A 96 1.54 -0.77 -3.04
C GLU A 96 0.78 -0.44 -1.74
N SER A 97 0.65 -1.39 -0.81
CA SER A 97 0.02 -1.16 0.49
C SER A 97 0.79 -0.16 1.36
N THR A 98 2.13 -0.18 1.30
CA THR A 98 2.97 0.77 2.04
C THR A 98 2.89 2.16 1.39
N TYR A 99 2.91 2.22 0.06
CA TYR A 99 2.74 3.47 -0.67
C TYR A 99 1.39 4.13 -0.36
N ALA A 100 0.30 3.37 -0.43
CA ALA A 100 -1.05 3.85 -0.12
C ALA A 100 -1.16 4.35 1.33
N HIS A 101 -0.49 3.67 2.27
CA HIS A 101 -0.45 4.08 3.67
C HIS A 101 0.34 5.38 3.85
N TYR A 102 1.51 5.53 3.21
CA TYR A 102 2.27 6.77 3.24
C TYR A 102 1.50 7.93 2.61
N SER A 103 0.88 7.70 1.45
CA SER A 103 0.01 8.70 0.82
C SER A 103 -1.12 9.13 1.75
N TYR A 104 -1.81 8.18 2.38
CA TYR A 104 -2.87 8.48 3.34
C TYR A 104 -2.38 9.30 4.53
N THR A 105 -1.25 8.91 5.14
CA THR A 105 -0.67 9.61 6.30
C THR A 105 -0.23 11.02 5.94
N LEU A 106 0.42 11.18 4.78
CA LEU A 106 0.85 12.48 4.26
C LEU A 106 -0.34 13.44 4.09
N HIS A 107 -1.32 13.03 3.28
CA HIS A 107 -2.46 13.90 2.94
C HIS A 107 -3.40 14.17 4.11
N LYS A 108 -3.56 13.20 5.02
CA LYS A 108 -4.49 13.34 6.13
C LYS A 108 -3.91 14.14 7.29
N TYR A 109 -2.62 14.01 7.56
CA TYR A 109 -2.04 14.56 8.79
C TYR A 109 -0.99 15.64 8.55
N LEU A 110 -0.06 15.45 7.61
CA LEU A 110 1.04 16.38 7.42
C LEU A 110 0.68 17.56 6.52
N LEU A 111 0.06 17.32 5.37
CA LEU A 111 -0.26 18.38 4.41
C LEU A 111 -1.26 19.41 4.93
N PRO A 112 -2.28 19.09 5.74
CA PRO A 112 -3.17 20.13 6.28
C PRO A 112 -2.45 21.23 7.06
N VAL A 113 -1.30 20.91 7.67
CA VAL A 113 -0.50 21.87 8.46
C VAL A 113 0.68 22.44 7.67
N LEU A 114 1.33 21.60 6.83
CA LEU A 114 2.63 21.93 6.24
C LEU A 114 2.57 22.27 4.73
N SER A 115 1.46 22.05 4.02
CA SER A 115 1.41 22.09 2.55
C SER A 115 2.05 23.36 1.95
N ARG A 116 1.70 24.50 2.47
CA ARG A 116 2.11 25.82 1.93
C ARG A 116 3.44 26.34 2.48
N VAL A 117 4.06 25.62 3.41
CA VAL A 117 5.31 26.07 4.04
C VAL A 117 6.45 26.00 3.03
N PRO A 118 7.18 27.11 2.81
CA PRO A 118 8.36 27.10 1.95
C PRO A 118 9.43 26.16 2.51
N VAL A 119 10.06 25.36 1.66
CA VAL A 119 11.12 24.44 2.09
C VAL A 119 12.29 25.17 2.72
N ALA A 120 12.56 26.40 2.27
CA ALA A 120 13.60 27.25 2.85
C ALA A 120 13.36 27.67 4.30
N SER A 121 12.10 27.60 4.77
CA SER A 121 11.68 27.96 6.13
C SER A 121 11.56 26.73 7.06
N LEU A 122 11.95 25.55 6.60
CA LEU A 122 11.89 24.34 7.42
C LEU A 122 13.07 24.34 8.41
N GLU A 123 12.77 24.74 9.63
CA GLU A 123 13.68 24.71 10.78
C GLU A 123 13.18 23.72 11.83
N GLU A 124 14.07 23.20 12.67
CA GLU A 124 13.74 22.21 13.71
C GLU A 124 12.60 22.68 14.61
N SER A 125 12.74 23.86 15.19
CA SER A 125 11.75 24.45 16.11
C SER A 125 10.37 24.61 15.48
N PHE A 126 10.33 25.04 14.23
CA PHE A 126 9.09 25.18 13.48
C PHE A 126 8.43 23.81 13.23
N LEU A 127 9.20 22.82 12.80
CA LEU A 127 8.69 21.47 12.50
C LEU A 127 8.23 20.73 13.77
N GLU A 128 8.90 20.98 14.91
CA GLU A 128 8.49 20.43 16.22
C GLU A 128 7.16 21.04 16.67
N GLN A 129 6.98 22.35 16.52
CA GLN A 129 5.71 23.02 16.79
C GLN A 129 4.60 22.53 15.87
N ALA A 130 4.87 22.39 14.58
CA ALA A 130 3.92 21.84 13.59
C ALA A 130 3.52 20.40 13.96
N MET A 131 4.48 19.58 14.41
CA MET A 131 4.18 18.22 14.89
C MET A 131 3.33 18.22 16.13
N GLN A 132 3.53 19.14 17.08
CA GLN A 132 2.67 19.26 18.26
C GLN A 132 1.22 19.63 17.86
N GLN A 133 1.04 20.54 16.88
CA GLN A 133 -0.28 20.85 16.33
C GLN A 133 -0.95 19.65 15.66
N ILE A 134 -0.19 18.80 14.95
CA ILE A 134 -0.70 17.57 14.34
C ILE A 134 -1.12 16.55 15.40
N ILE A 135 -0.36 16.43 16.48
CA ILE A 135 -0.61 15.48 17.57
C ILE A 135 -1.80 15.91 18.43
N ALA A 136 -1.84 17.17 18.81
CA ALA A 136 -2.86 17.76 19.66
C ALA A 136 -3.47 19.00 18.98
N PRO A 137 -4.39 18.82 18.02
CA PRO A 137 -5.04 19.94 17.36
C PRO A 137 -5.77 20.83 18.37
N ILE A 138 -5.63 22.13 18.21
CA ILE A 138 -6.31 23.13 19.06
C ILE A 138 -7.82 23.13 18.79
N ASP A 139 -8.22 22.70 17.58
CA ASP A 139 -9.61 22.63 17.17
C ASP A 139 -10.31 21.41 17.79
N ALA A 140 -11.39 21.66 18.55
CA ALA A 140 -12.21 20.63 19.19
C ALA A 140 -12.86 19.63 18.20
N ALA A 141 -12.93 19.96 16.91
CA ALA A 141 -13.42 19.07 15.86
C ALA A 141 -12.50 17.89 15.58
N HIS A 142 -11.21 18.01 15.93
CA HIS A 142 -10.21 16.99 15.64
C HIS A 142 -9.74 16.29 16.92
N LYS A 143 -9.86 14.97 16.96
CA LYS A 143 -9.36 14.18 18.09
C LYS A 143 -7.82 14.12 18.06
N PRO A 144 -7.17 14.22 19.23
CA PRO A 144 -5.72 14.02 19.34
C PRO A 144 -5.27 12.69 18.75
N LEU A 145 -4.08 12.67 18.17
CA LEU A 145 -3.52 11.45 17.63
C LEU A 145 -3.05 10.50 18.74
N GLY A 146 -3.38 9.23 18.62
CA GLY A 146 -2.78 8.20 19.46
C GLY A 146 -1.28 8.02 19.14
N ASN A 147 -0.53 7.49 20.12
CA ASN A 147 0.93 7.30 20.06
C ASN A 147 1.42 6.67 18.73
N SER A 148 0.75 5.63 18.26
CA SER A 148 1.15 4.93 17.03
C SER A 148 1.09 5.83 15.79
N SER A 149 -0.01 6.59 15.62
CA SER A 149 -0.19 7.50 14.49
C SER A 149 0.76 8.70 14.58
N ALA A 150 0.96 9.25 15.79
CA ALA A 150 1.89 10.35 16.02
C ALA A 150 3.34 9.94 15.68
N ARG A 151 3.75 8.74 16.12
CA ARG A 151 5.08 8.17 15.80
C ARG A 151 5.27 7.98 14.31
N GLU A 152 4.23 7.57 13.61
CA GLU A 152 4.28 7.39 12.16
C GLU A 152 4.40 8.72 11.42
N CYS A 153 3.62 9.74 11.80
CA CYS A 153 3.74 11.09 11.24
C CYS A 153 5.15 11.65 11.44
N LEU A 154 5.71 11.53 12.65
CA LEU A 154 7.07 11.97 12.95
C LEU A 154 8.13 11.20 12.14
N SER A 155 7.98 9.88 12.03
CA SER A 155 8.87 9.05 11.20
C SER A 155 8.83 9.46 9.73
N MET A 156 7.65 9.78 9.20
CA MET A 156 7.48 10.24 7.83
C MET A 156 8.10 11.63 7.63
N LEU A 157 7.84 12.56 8.53
CA LEU A 157 8.42 13.91 8.49
C LEU A 157 9.96 13.84 8.50
N ARG A 158 10.56 13.05 9.39
CA ARG A 158 12.01 12.81 9.42
C ARG A 158 12.55 12.28 8.10
N ARG A 159 11.83 11.37 7.42
CA ARG A 159 12.23 10.83 6.11
C ARG A 159 12.16 11.90 5.01
N ILE A 160 11.14 12.76 5.02
CA ILE A 160 11.02 13.86 4.05
C ILE A 160 12.13 14.89 4.28
N CYS A 161 12.43 15.25 5.54
CA CYS A 161 13.54 16.13 5.89
C CYS A 161 14.90 15.55 5.47
N LYS A 162 15.12 14.25 5.72
CA LYS A 162 16.33 13.56 5.26
C LYS A 162 16.46 13.57 3.73
N TYR A 163 15.37 13.41 3.01
CA TYR A 163 15.34 13.52 1.55
C TYR A 163 15.65 14.95 1.08
N ALA A 164 15.08 15.97 1.73
CA ALA A 164 15.38 17.37 1.45
C ALA A 164 16.85 17.72 1.70
N ALA A 165 17.42 17.21 2.78
CA ALA A 165 18.86 17.38 3.10
C ALA A 165 19.75 16.69 2.06
N HIS A 166 19.37 15.47 1.62
CA HIS A 166 20.06 14.77 0.53
C HIS A 166 20.07 15.59 -0.77
N LEU A 167 18.99 16.27 -1.07
CA LEU A 167 18.87 17.20 -2.21
C LEU A 167 19.55 18.55 -1.95
N ARG A 168 20.18 18.75 -0.80
CA ARG A 168 20.81 20.02 -0.36
C ARG A 168 19.85 21.22 -0.34
N LEU A 169 18.58 20.97 -0.11
CA LEU A 169 17.54 22.00 0.00
C LEU A 169 17.52 22.63 1.40
N ILE A 170 17.78 21.82 2.42
CA ILE A 170 17.86 22.20 3.83
C ILE A 170 19.13 21.62 4.45
N ARG A 171 19.48 22.07 5.66
CA ARG A 171 20.53 21.42 6.48
C ARG A 171 19.97 20.13 7.09
N PRO A 172 20.82 19.10 7.33
CA PRO A 172 20.44 17.97 8.15
C PRO A 172 19.95 18.44 9.52
N MET A 173 18.87 17.86 10.00
CA MET A 173 18.26 18.21 11.28
C MET A 173 17.74 16.96 12.00
N GLU A 174 17.69 17.03 13.32
CA GLU A 174 17.10 16.00 14.18
C GLU A 174 15.88 16.59 14.87
N LEU A 175 14.72 15.95 14.69
CA LEU A 175 13.46 16.42 15.27
C LEU A 175 13.21 15.68 16.58
N GLU A 176 13.14 16.40 17.69
CA GLU A 176 12.81 15.87 19.01
C GLU A 176 11.40 16.30 19.40
N VAL A 177 10.45 15.39 19.28
CA VAL A 177 9.03 15.67 19.57
C VAL A 177 8.52 14.75 20.65
N ALA A 178 7.94 15.33 21.69
CA ALA A 178 7.26 14.56 22.74
C ALA A 178 6.02 13.86 22.15
N LEU A 179 6.01 12.54 22.25
CA LEU A 179 4.91 11.72 21.76
C LEU A 179 3.91 11.43 22.89
N PRO A 180 2.61 11.28 22.57
CA PRO A 180 1.63 10.83 23.54
C PRO A 180 2.06 9.50 24.18
N LYS A 181 1.73 9.29 25.47
CA LYS A 181 2.03 8.02 26.13
C LYS A 181 1.34 6.88 25.41
N ALA A 182 2.06 5.76 25.21
CA ALA A 182 1.46 4.54 24.74
C ALA A 182 0.48 4.01 25.83
N ILE A 183 -0.73 3.71 25.42
CA ILE A 183 -1.68 2.99 26.29
C ILE A 183 -1.49 1.52 25.97
N ASP A 184 -0.88 0.79 26.88
CA ASP A 184 -0.74 -0.65 26.77
C ASP A 184 -2.12 -1.30 26.92
N LYS A 185 -2.68 -1.72 25.80
CA LYS A 185 -3.89 -2.54 25.83
C LYS A 185 -3.47 -3.95 26.20
N ILE A 186 -3.77 -4.35 27.42
CA ILE A 186 -3.61 -5.74 27.85
C ILE A 186 -4.54 -6.59 26.97
N SER A 187 -3.95 -7.43 26.13
CA SER A 187 -4.70 -8.43 25.37
C SER A 187 -4.83 -9.67 26.26
N VAL A 188 -6.05 -9.98 26.67
CA VAL A 188 -6.33 -11.20 27.41
C VAL A 188 -6.49 -12.33 26.40
N PRO A 189 -5.64 -13.37 26.44
CA PRO A 189 -5.80 -14.53 25.58
C PRO A 189 -7.04 -15.33 26.00
N LEU A 190 -7.59 -16.12 25.06
CA LEU A 190 -8.67 -17.05 25.38
C LEU A 190 -8.19 -18.06 26.43
N SER A 191 -8.99 -18.28 27.46
CA SER A 191 -8.77 -19.36 28.43
C SER A 191 -8.89 -20.73 27.78
N PRO A 192 -8.33 -21.80 28.37
CA PRO A 192 -8.47 -23.15 27.83
C PRO A 192 -9.94 -23.59 27.67
N ALA A 193 -10.81 -23.18 28.59
CA ALA A 193 -12.23 -23.49 28.51
C ALA A 193 -12.93 -22.78 27.34
N GLU A 194 -12.59 -21.52 27.07
CA GLU A 194 -13.09 -20.76 25.91
C GLU A 194 -12.57 -21.35 24.60
N GLN A 195 -11.30 -21.75 24.54
CA GLN A 195 -10.74 -22.44 23.39
C GLN A 195 -11.48 -23.75 23.10
N GLN A 196 -11.76 -24.53 24.12
CA GLN A 196 -12.48 -25.80 23.98
C GLN A 196 -13.92 -25.58 23.47
N ARG A 197 -14.66 -24.61 24.04
CA ARG A 197 -16.00 -24.23 23.55
C ARG A 197 -15.97 -23.81 22.10
N LEU A 198 -14.98 -23.00 21.70
CA LEU A 198 -14.81 -22.56 20.31
C LEU A 198 -14.56 -23.76 19.38
N TYR A 199 -13.76 -24.71 19.80
CA TYR A 199 -13.53 -25.96 19.07
C TYR A 199 -14.82 -26.74 18.86
N GLN A 200 -15.59 -26.97 19.92
CA GLN A 200 -16.88 -27.68 19.87
C GLN A 200 -17.84 -26.96 18.90
N TYR A 201 -17.98 -25.65 19.01
CA TYR A 201 -18.80 -24.82 18.11
C TYR A 201 -18.42 -24.97 16.64
N VAL A 202 -17.12 -25.08 16.33
CA VAL A 202 -16.66 -25.29 14.96
C VAL A 202 -16.89 -26.72 14.50
N GLN A 203 -16.71 -27.73 15.39
CA GLN A 203 -16.90 -29.14 15.07
C GLN A 203 -18.34 -29.54 14.79
N GLU A 204 -19.30 -28.94 15.49
CA GLU A 204 -20.74 -29.16 15.28
C GLU A 204 -21.19 -28.83 13.87
N ASN A 205 -20.69 -27.71 13.32
CA ASN A 205 -21.01 -27.28 11.96
C ASN A 205 -19.78 -26.62 11.29
N PRO A 206 -18.84 -27.42 10.77
CA PRO A 206 -17.61 -26.94 10.19
C PRO A 206 -17.88 -26.23 8.85
N THR A 207 -17.45 -24.98 8.75
CA THR A 207 -17.44 -24.20 7.52
C THR A 207 -16.04 -23.65 7.27
N PRO A 208 -15.65 -23.33 6.02
CA PRO A 208 -14.35 -22.73 5.75
C PRO A 208 -14.07 -21.48 6.59
N ARG A 209 -15.08 -20.66 6.84
CA ARG A 209 -14.93 -19.45 7.67
C ARG A 209 -14.68 -19.75 9.15
N LYS A 210 -15.35 -20.75 9.71
CA LYS A 210 -15.13 -21.18 11.09
C LYS A 210 -13.76 -21.86 11.23
N ILE A 211 -13.39 -22.73 10.29
CA ILE A 211 -12.06 -23.37 10.28
C ILE A 211 -10.96 -22.33 10.11
N GLY A 212 -11.16 -21.28 9.31
CA GLY A 212 -10.22 -20.16 9.19
C GLY A 212 -9.90 -19.51 10.54
N LEU A 213 -10.86 -19.45 11.48
CA LEU A 213 -10.62 -18.97 12.84
C LEU A 213 -9.66 -19.91 13.61
N LEU A 214 -9.88 -21.23 13.53
CA LEU A 214 -8.98 -22.19 14.16
C LEU A 214 -7.58 -22.18 13.54
N LEU A 215 -7.47 -21.99 12.20
CA LEU A 215 -6.18 -21.78 11.55
C LEU A 215 -5.44 -20.55 12.11
N GLY A 216 -6.18 -19.49 12.43
CA GLY A 216 -5.61 -18.31 13.10
C GLY A 216 -5.12 -18.61 14.51
N LEU A 217 -5.88 -19.36 15.30
CA LEU A 217 -5.56 -19.69 16.69
C LEU A 217 -4.39 -20.67 16.80
N GLU A 218 -4.44 -21.77 16.06
CA GLU A 218 -3.44 -22.85 16.19
C GLU A 218 -2.16 -22.60 15.40
N LEU A 219 -2.28 -22.02 14.20
CA LEU A 219 -1.12 -21.83 13.32
C LEU A 219 -0.59 -20.39 13.35
N GLY A 220 -1.20 -19.50 14.12
CA GLY A 220 -0.79 -18.11 14.19
C GLY A 220 -0.90 -17.35 12.89
N LEU A 221 -1.86 -17.71 12.02
CA LEU A 221 -2.04 -17.03 10.74
C LEU A 221 -2.61 -15.64 10.94
N ARG A 222 -2.04 -14.68 10.20
CA ARG A 222 -2.61 -13.33 10.15
C ARG A 222 -3.92 -13.34 9.36
N ILE A 223 -4.88 -12.48 9.75
CA ILE A 223 -6.19 -12.39 9.08
C ILE A 223 -6.08 -12.21 7.56
N GLY A 224 -5.10 -11.44 7.09
CA GLY A 224 -4.85 -11.26 5.65
C GLY A 224 -4.30 -12.52 4.98
N GLU A 225 -3.53 -13.34 5.67
CA GLU A 225 -3.04 -14.64 5.20
C GLU A 225 -4.20 -15.62 5.07
N ILE A 226 -5.07 -15.72 6.09
CA ILE A 226 -6.27 -16.57 6.07
C ILE A 226 -7.19 -16.18 4.90
N CYS A 227 -7.45 -14.88 4.70
CA CYS A 227 -8.24 -14.38 3.58
C CYS A 227 -7.60 -14.67 2.22
N GLY A 228 -6.29 -14.87 2.18
CA GLY A 228 -5.51 -15.18 0.98
C GLY A 228 -5.38 -16.66 0.67
N LEU A 229 -5.93 -17.55 1.48
CA LEU A 229 -5.84 -18.99 1.24
C LEU A 229 -6.74 -19.44 0.08
N GLN A 230 -6.19 -20.31 -0.73
CA GLN A 230 -6.91 -21.12 -1.71
C GLN A 230 -6.83 -22.59 -1.33
N TRP A 231 -7.75 -23.38 -1.86
CA TRP A 231 -7.72 -24.82 -1.59
C TRP A 231 -6.43 -25.51 -2.07
N GLY A 232 -5.78 -24.99 -3.09
CA GLY A 232 -4.49 -25.48 -3.56
C GLY A 232 -3.31 -25.20 -2.63
N ASP A 233 -3.49 -24.37 -1.58
CA ASP A 233 -2.46 -24.15 -0.56
C ASP A 233 -2.41 -25.25 0.51
N PHE A 234 -3.47 -26.09 0.59
CA PHE A 234 -3.57 -27.21 1.52
C PHE A 234 -3.10 -28.49 0.85
N ASP A 235 -1.96 -29.03 1.24
CA ASP A 235 -1.59 -30.39 0.90
C ASP A 235 -2.11 -31.35 1.98
N LEU A 236 -3.27 -31.93 1.69
CA LEU A 236 -3.99 -32.79 2.67
C LEU A 236 -3.40 -34.21 2.81
N LYS A 237 -2.47 -34.61 1.93
CA LYS A 237 -1.80 -35.92 2.05
C LYS A 237 -0.73 -35.88 3.15
N PRO A 238 0.33 -35.07 3.04
CA PRO A 238 1.32 -34.88 4.11
C PRO A 238 0.75 -34.06 5.28
N GLY A 239 -0.35 -33.33 5.09
CA GLY A 239 -0.95 -32.49 6.12
C GLY A 239 -0.22 -31.20 6.32
N THR A 240 0.11 -30.45 5.24
CA THR A 240 0.81 -29.16 5.30
C THR A 240 0.00 -28.03 4.65
N LEU A 241 0.26 -26.81 5.09
CA LEU A 241 -0.35 -25.57 4.61
C LEU A 241 0.73 -24.60 4.15
N LYS A 242 0.67 -24.16 2.90
CA LYS A 242 1.59 -23.20 2.30
C LYS A 242 1.04 -21.79 2.37
N ILE A 243 1.76 -20.86 3.01
CA ILE A 243 1.43 -19.45 3.06
C ILE A 243 2.21 -18.70 1.98
N SER A 244 1.55 -18.28 0.91
CA SER A 244 2.16 -17.66 -0.25
C SER A 244 1.69 -16.23 -0.54
N ARG A 245 0.52 -15.82 0.00
CA ARG A 245 -0.12 -14.52 -0.28
C ARG A 245 -0.85 -13.97 0.92
N THR A 246 -1.15 -12.69 0.86
CA THR A 246 -1.96 -11.97 1.85
C THR A 246 -2.92 -11.03 1.15
N VAL A 247 -4.12 -10.88 1.69
CA VAL A 247 -5.15 -9.96 1.22
C VAL A 247 -5.18 -8.76 2.17
N CYS A 248 -5.20 -7.56 1.62
CA CYS A 248 -5.40 -6.35 2.40
C CYS A 248 -6.26 -5.34 1.64
N ARG A 249 -6.87 -4.41 2.37
CA ARG A 249 -7.57 -3.26 1.79
C ARG A 249 -6.67 -2.03 1.91
N ILE A 250 -6.50 -1.30 0.83
CA ILE A 250 -5.69 -0.07 0.77
C ILE A 250 -6.56 1.12 0.38
N SER A 251 -6.15 2.31 0.82
CA SER A 251 -6.72 3.57 0.38
C SER A 251 -6.23 3.92 -1.01
N CYS A 252 -7.13 4.44 -1.86
CA CYS A 252 -6.81 4.95 -3.19
C CYS A 252 -6.93 6.48 -3.27
N GLY A 253 -7.13 7.15 -2.12
CA GLY A 253 -7.45 8.57 -2.06
C GLY A 253 -8.96 8.84 -2.18
N ASN A 254 -9.38 10.07 -1.89
CA ASN A 254 -10.78 10.55 -2.01
C ASN A 254 -11.83 9.62 -1.37
N GLY A 255 -11.50 8.99 -0.24
CA GLY A 255 -12.40 8.06 0.44
C GLY A 255 -12.53 6.67 -0.22
N HIS A 256 -11.96 6.48 -1.40
CA HIS A 256 -12.00 5.19 -2.10
C HIS A 256 -10.97 4.21 -1.56
N THR A 257 -11.34 2.94 -1.57
CA THR A 257 -10.46 1.85 -1.13
C THR A 257 -10.60 0.66 -2.09
N LYS A 258 -9.52 -0.10 -2.24
CA LYS A 258 -9.52 -1.36 -3.00
C LYS A 258 -8.91 -2.51 -2.23
N VAL A 259 -9.31 -3.73 -2.58
CA VAL A 259 -8.69 -4.95 -2.07
C VAL A 259 -7.52 -5.32 -2.98
N VAL A 260 -6.37 -5.62 -2.38
CA VAL A 260 -5.19 -6.07 -3.10
C VAL A 260 -4.68 -7.38 -2.53
N ILE A 261 -4.18 -8.23 -3.42
CA ILE A 261 -3.52 -9.49 -3.09
C ILE A 261 -2.03 -9.26 -3.28
N GLN A 262 -1.26 -9.47 -2.23
CA GLN A 262 0.18 -9.24 -2.24
C GLN A 262 0.93 -10.45 -1.69
N THR A 263 2.23 -10.52 -2.00
CA THR A 263 3.12 -11.45 -1.32
C THR A 263 3.27 -11.06 0.16
N PRO A 264 3.49 -12.01 1.08
CA PRO A 264 3.74 -11.71 2.48
C PRO A 264 4.87 -10.69 2.68
N LYS A 265 4.88 -9.99 3.82
CA LYS A 265 5.75 -8.83 4.09
C LYS A 265 7.24 -9.17 4.03
N THR A 266 7.63 -10.36 4.48
CA THR A 266 9.03 -10.82 4.51
C THR A 266 9.17 -12.17 3.82
N ARG A 267 10.40 -12.53 3.42
CA ARG A 267 10.72 -13.85 2.86
C ARG A 267 10.38 -14.98 3.84
N THR A 268 10.61 -14.77 5.12
CA THR A 268 10.28 -15.69 6.21
C THR A 268 8.78 -15.88 6.44
N SER A 269 7.96 -14.93 5.97
CA SER A 269 6.49 -15.06 6.02
C SER A 269 5.93 -15.99 4.94
N ARG A 270 6.71 -16.33 3.92
CA ARG A 270 6.43 -17.46 3.02
C ARG A 270 6.91 -18.70 3.71
N ARG A 271 6.00 -19.52 4.17
CA ARG A 271 6.29 -20.69 4.97
C ARG A 271 5.32 -21.81 4.69
N GLU A 272 5.74 -23.00 4.98
CA GLU A 272 4.91 -24.19 5.02
C GLU A 272 4.78 -24.62 6.48
N ILE A 273 3.58 -24.94 6.91
CA ILE A 273 3.25 -25.23 8.31
C ILE A 273 2.54 -26.57 8.36
N PRO A 274 2.89 -27.49 9.28
CA PRO A 274 2.12 -28.69 9.49
C PRO A 274 0.74 -28.37 10.04
N ILE A 275 -0.28 -29.05 9.53
CA ILE A 275 -1.67 -28.88 9.96
C ILE A 275 -1.95 -29.86 11.10
N PRO A 276 -2.45 -29.42 12.25
CA PRO A 276 -2.86 -30.29 13.34
C PRO A 276 -3.88 -31.36 12.90
N LYS A 277 -3.78 -32.56 13.43
CA LYS A 277 -4.59 -33.74 13.02
C LYS A 277 -6.10 -33.43 13.01
N GLN A 278 -6.60 -32.75 14.03
CA GLN A 278 -8.03 -32.42 14.14
C GLN A 278 -8.49 -31.47 13.02
N LEU A 279 -7.72 -30.42 12.73
CA LEU A 279 -7.99 -29.50 11.61
C LEU A 279 -7.90 -30.21 10.26
N LEU A 280 -6.94 -31.10 10.10
CA LEU A 280 -6.76 -31.88 8.87
C LEU A 280 -7.99 -32.77 8.59
N ILE A 281 -8.57 -33.40 9.62
CA ILE A 281 -9.80 -34.20 9.48
C ILE A 281 -10.97 -33.32 9.00
N MET A 282 -11.15 -32.11 9.59
CA MET A 282 -12.20 -31.18 9.18
C MET A 282 -11.99 -30.72 7.75
N LEU A 283 -10.76 -30.36 7.39
CA LEU A 283 -10.42 -29.90 6.03
C LEU A 283 -10.66 -30.98 4.99
N LYS A 284 -10.30 -32.25 5.28
CA LYS A 284 -10.57 -33.41 4.41
C LYS A 284 -12.07 -33.60 4.17
N LYS A 285 -12.91 -33.44 5.20
CA LYS A 285 -14.37 -33.52 5.07
C LYS A 285 -14.95 -32.41 4.19
N LEU A 286 -14.38 -31.20 4.27
CA LEU A 286 -14.86 -30.04 3.50
C LEU A 286 -14.31 -29.96 2.07
N ARG A 287 -13.23 -30.68 1.76
CA ARG A 287 -12.53 -30.55 0.49
C ARG A 287 -13.41 -30.83 -0.72
N GLY A 288 -14.19 -31.91 -0.70
CA GLY A 288 -15.03 -32.34 -1.81
C GLY A 288 -14.31 -32.25 -3.17
N CYS A 289 -15.03 -31.94 -4.23
CA CYS A 289 -14.51 -31.76 -5.59
C CYS A 289 -14.22 -30.28 -5.92
N VAL A 290 -13.82 -29.47 -4.93
CA VAL A 290 -13.56 -28.03 -5.12
C VAL A 290 -12.21 -27.83 -5.82
N SER A 291 -12.17 -26.89 -6.80
CA SER A 291 -10.96 -26.53 -7.53
C SER A 291 -9.85 -26.00 -6.60
N ASN A 292 -8.60 -26.25 -6.96
CA ASN A 292 -7.44 -25.70 -6.25
C ASN A 292 -7.37 -24.17 -6.29
N ALA A 293 -7.94 -23.53 -7.32
CA ALA A 293 -7.99 -22.08 -7.48
C ALA A 293 -9.07 -21.40 -6.61
N THR A 294 -10.00 -22.17 -6.07
CA THR A 294 -11.09 -21.65 -5.24
C THR A 294 -10.55 -21.07 -3.93
N TRP A 295 -10.93 -19.83 -3.63
CA TRP A 295 -10.59 -19.16 -2.37
C TRP A 295 -11.26 -19.87 -1.20
N PHE A 296 -10.46 -20.23 -0.21
CA PHE A 296 -10.90 -21.03 0.93
C PHE A 296 -12.09 -20.44 1.68
N LEU A 297 -12.05 -19.14 2.03
CA LEU A 297 -13.11 -18.51 2.81
C LEU A 297 -14.35 -18.11 2.01
N SER A 298 -14.22 -17.76 0.74
CA SER A 298 -15.34 -17.30 -0.08
C SER A 298 -16.02 -18.40 -0.86
N GLY A 299 -15.35 -19.53 -1.07
CA GLY A 299 -15.86 -20.65 -1.86
C GLY A 299 -15.99 -20.36 -3.35
N ASN A 300 -15.38 -19.27 -3.87
CA ASN A 300 -15.40 -18.94 -5.29
C ASN A 300 -13.99 -18.74 -5.84
N GLU A 301 -13.83 -18.65 -7.16
CA GLU A 301 -12.52 -18.45 -7.82
C GLU A 301 -12.24 -16.99 -8.16
N SER A 302 -13.26 -16.14 -8.23
CA SER A 302 -13.13 -14.78 -8.76
C SER A 302 -12.45 -13.82 -7.79
N LYS A 303 -12.79 -13.89 -6.48
CA LYS A 303 -12.28 -12.95 -5.49
C LYS A 303 -12.19 -13.55 -4.08
N PRO A 304 -11.17 -13.18 -3.30
CA PRO A 304 -11.04 -13.59 -1.90
C PRO A 304 -12.07 -12.90 -1.00
N THR A 305 -12.26 -13.45 0.19
CA THR A 305 -12.98 -12.75 1.27
C THR A 305 -12.13 -11.58 1.77
N GLU A 306 -12.75 -10.42 1.93
CA GLU A 306 -12.07 -9.24 2.44
C GLU A 306 -11.80 -9.37 3.95
N PRO A 307 -10.59 -8.99 4.45
CA PRO A 307 -10.25 -9.07 5.87
C PRO A 307 -11.22 -8.33 6.80
N ARG A 308 -11.79 -7.20 6.34
CA ARG A 308 -12.77 -6.44 7.13
C ARG A 308 -14.08 -7.22 7.30
N CYS A 309 -14.53 -7.88 6.24
CA CYS A 309 -15.73 -8.73 6.30
C CYS A 309 -15.49 -9.96 7.16
N TYR A 310 -14.34 -10.61 7.00
CA TYR A 310 -13.98 -11.78 7.81
C TYR A 310 -13.84 -11.44 9.30
N ARG A 311 -13.27 -10.28 9.65
CA ARG A 311 -13.19 -9.82 11.03
C ARG A 311 -14.57 -9.67 11.69
N LYS A 312 -15.58 -9.22 10.93
CA LYS A 312 -16.98 -9.17 11.42
C LYS A 312 -17.51 -10.57 11.73
N SER A 313 -17.23 -11.55 10.86
CA SER A 313 -17.62 -12.94 11.09
C SER A 313 -16.94 -13.51 12.35
N ILE A 314 -15.62 -13.29 12.51
CA ILE A 314 -14.87 -13.71 13.71
C ILE A 314 -15.52 -13.15 14.98
N LYS A 315 -15.82 -11.83 15.00
CA LYS A 315 -16.49 -11.22 16.16
C LYS A 315 -17.83 -11.86 16.47
N ALA A 316 -18.63 -12.17 15.45
CA ALA A 316 -19.89 -12.85 15.64
C ALA A 316 -19.70 -14.26 16.23
N TYR A 317 -18.70 -15.03 15.74
CA TYR A 317 -18.42 -16.36 16.26
C TYR A 317 -17.98 -16.35 17.72
N LEU A 318 -17.15 -15.37 18.12
CA LEU A 318 -16.68 -15.22 19.51
C LEU A 318 -17.76 -14.76 20.48
N LEU A 319 -18.91 -14.26 20.03
CA LEU A 319 -20.06 -13.95 20.87
C LEU A 319 -20.91 -15.19 21.23
N TRP A 320 -20.74 -16.30 20.51
CA TRP A 320 -21.47 -17.56 20.71
C TRP A 320 -20.67 -18.56 21.57
N THR A 321 -19.44 -18.24 21.92
CA THR A 321 -18.54 -19.07 22.76
C THR A 321 -18.31 -18.48 24.14
#